data_ae6b7831f39cfe5e5ad0112ee8cbf422
#
_entry.id   ae6b7831f39cfe5e5ad0112ee8cbf422
#
_cell.length_a   1.000
_cell.length_b   1.000
_cell.length_c   1.000
_cell.angle_alpha   90.00
_cell.angle_beta   90.00
_cell.angle_gamma   90.00
#
_symmetry.space_group_name_H-M   'P 1'
#
loop_
_entity.id
_entity.type
_entity.pdbx_description
1 polymer ?
#
loop_
_entity_poly.entity_id
_entity_poly.type
_entity_poly.pdbx_seq_one_letter_code
_entity_poly.pdbx_strand_id
1 'polypeptide(L)'
;MKDILEEIVAHKHQELEAFKQFLPPRQLYSSVEADMAKRDAEGVPSMREALLASVTGIIAEFKRKSPSKGWINKDAKADVVPLQYQENGAAALSILTDTNYFGGYDEYIMYARESGVTLPILYKNFVIDEYQLLQAVHSGASAVLLIAACLEKDRCQQLIQAAHQLKLEVLLEMHNDRDFEYAELEPDMYGINNRNLGTFVTQVENSFRLAEKLPEGVCKVSESGLSNAATIQDLRKVGFCGFLMGEHFMKTDNPGLALKTLIDTIKTT
;
A
#
# COMPACT_ATOMS: atom_id res chain seq x y z
N MET A 1 1.48 20.94 17.67
CA MET A 1 2.39 19.98 16.99
C MET A 1 2.13 20.15 15.51
N LYS A 2 3.15 20.35 14.67
CA LYS A 2 2.94 20.31 13.21
C LYS A 2 2.44 18.91 12.86
N ASP A 3 1.44 18.82 12.01
CA ASP A 3 0.97 17.54 11.50
C ASP A 3 2.10 16.95 10.66
N ILE A 4 2.56 15.75 11.02
CA ILE A 4 3.64 15.05 10.31
C ILE A 4 3.28 14.87 8.83
N LEU A 5 1.99 14.74 8.52
CA LEU A 5 1.50 14.56 7.18
C LEU A 5 1.72 15.82 6.32
N GLU A 6 1.45 17.01 6.88
CA GLU A 6 1.72 18.28 6.20
C GLU A 6 3.23 18.43 5.91
N GLU A 7 4.09 18.04 6.86
CA GLU A 7 5.54 18.05 6.67
C GLU A 7 5.96 17.10 5.53
N ILE A 8 5.44 15.86 5.53
CA ILE A 8 5.74 14.85 4.50
C ILE A 8 5.29 15.35 3.13
N VAL A 9 4.07 15.88 3.00
CA VAL A 9 3.54 16.39 1.74
C VAL A 9 4.37 17.57 1.22
N ALA A 10 4.75 18.51 2.11
CA ALA A 10 5.60 19.64 1.74
C ALA A 10 6.99 19.16 1.24
N HIS A 11 7.59 18.16 1.92
CA HIS A 11 8.84 17.55 1.46
C HIS A 11 8.67 16.84 0.12
N LYS A 12 7.56 16.12 -0.07
CA LYS A 12 7.28 15.40 -1.31
C LYS A 12 7.17 16.33 -2.52
N HIS A 13 6.61 17.53 -2.38
CA HIS A 13 6.63 18.54 -3.44
C HIS A 13 8.07 18.92 -3.84
N GLN A 14 8.96 19.12 -2.86
CA GLN A 14 10.37 19.47 -3.14
C GLN A 14 11.10 18.29 -3.82
N GLU A 15 10.88 17.08 -3.35
CA GLU A 15 11.45 15.85 -3.90
C GLU A 15 11.03 15.66 -5.36
N LEU A 16 9.74 15.85 -5.67
CA LEU A 16 9.21 15.74 -7.02
C LEU A 16 9.79 16.77 -7.99
N GLU A 17 9.98 18.02 -7.55
CA GLU A 17 10.64 19.03 -8.37
C GLU A 17 12.08 18.62 -8.72
N ALA A 18 12.83 18.05 -7.76
CA ALA A 18 14.17 17.55 -8.02
C ALA A 18 14.16 16.34 -8.97
N PHE A 19 13.21 15.42 -8.82
CA PHE A 19 13.07 14.26 -9.71
C PHE A 19 12.71 14.69 -11.14
N LYS A 20 11.76 15.60 -11.30
CA LYS A 20 11.36 16.13 -12.63
C LYS A 20 12.48 16.89 -13.33
N GLN A 21 13.40 17.53 -12.57
CA GLN A 21 14.59 18.15 -13.12
C GLN A 21 15.64 17.13 -13.58
N PHE A 22 15.83 16.05 -12.81
CA PHE A 22 16.78 14.99 -13.12
C PHE A 22 16.29 14.09 -14.27
N LEU A 23 15.06 13.64 -14.21
CA LEU A 23 14.39 12.84 -15.24
C LEU A 23 13.08 13.52 -15.63
N PRO A 24 13.07 14.33 -16.70
CA PRO A 24 11.86 15.05 -17.12
C PRO A 24 10.67 14.11 -17.38
N PRO A 25 9.42 14.54 -17.07
CA PRO A 25 8.22 13.69 -17.18
C PRO A 25 8.07 13.03 -18.56
N ARG A 26 8.45 13.73 -19.63
CA ARG A 26 8.41 13.19 -21.01
C ARG A 26 9.38 12.01 -21.19
N GLN A 27 10.55 12.07 -20.58
CA GLN A 27 11.54 10.97 -20.67
C GLN A 27 11.09 9.77 -19.84
N LEU A 28 10.58 10.01 -18.62
CA LEU A 28 10.01 8.95 -17.81
C LEU A 28 8.83 8.29 -18.52
N TYR A 29 7.94 9.08 -19.15
CA TYR A 29 6.83 8.56 -19.93
C TYR A 29 7.30 7.64 -21.07
N SER A 30 8.34 8.03 -21.81
CA SER A 30 8.90 7.20 -22.89
C SER A 30 9.48 5.86 -22.36
N SER A 31 10.06 5.87 -21.15
CA SER A 31 10.50 4.62 -20.51
C SER A 31 9.31 3.73 -20.13
N VAL A 32 8.23 4.32 -19.63
CA VAL A 32 7.00 3.64 -19.24
C VAL A 32 6.22 3.06 -20.43
N GLU A 33 6.38 3.60 -21.65
CA GLU A 33 5.71 3.05 -22.85
C GLU A 33 6.04 1.57 -23.07
N ALA A 34 7.31 1.17 -22.87
CA ALA A 34 7.71 -0.24 -22.97
C ALA A 34 7.10 -1.09 -21.84
N ASP A 35 7.04 -0.57 -20.62
CA ASP A 35 6.43 -1.23 -19.48
C ASP A 35 4.92 -1.39 -19.69
N MET A 36 4.25 -0.38 -20.27
CA MET A 36 2.83 -0.46 -20.62
C MET A 36 2.56 -1.50 -21.69
N ALA A 37 3.38 -1.59 -22.74
CA ALA A 37 3.25 -2.63 -23.75
C ALA A 37 3.39 -4.04 -23.17
N LYS A 38 4.28 -4.23 -22.19
CA LYS A 38 4.42 -5.47 -21.45
C LYS A 38 3.18 -5.78 -20.62
N ARG A 39 2.64 -4.78 -19.92
CA ARG A 39 1.38 -4.88 -19.15
C ARG A 39 0.18 -5.24 -20.05
N ASP A 40 0.15 -4.74 -21.29
CA ASP A 40 -0.86 -5.09 -22.28
C ASP A 40 -0.78 -6.55 -22.70
N ALA A 41 0.42 -7.07 -22.88
CA ALA A 41 0.67 -8.43 -23.35
C ALA A 41 0.52 -9.51 -22.26
N GLU A 42 1.03 -9.21 -21.04
CA GLU A 42 1.12 -10.20 -19.96
C GLU A 42 0.01 -10.05 -18.90
N GLY A 43 -0.68 -8.90 -18.88
CA GLY A 43 -1.60 -8.51 -17.81
C GLY A 43 -0.88 -7.95 -16.58
N VAL A 44 -1.66 -7.36 -15.69
CA VAL A 44 -1.19 -6.88 -14.38
C VAL A 44 -1.95 -7.67 -13.30
N PRO A 45 -1.26 -8.30 -12.32
CA PRO A 45 -1.97 -9.01 -11.27
C PRO A 45 -2.83 -8.05 -10.46
N SER A 46 -4.14 -8.30 -10.38
CA SER A 46 -5.10 -7.49 -9.65
C SER A 46 -4.97 -7.73 -8.14
N MET A 47 -4.74 -6.66 -7.40
CA MET A 47 -4.71 -6.70 -5.93
C MET A 47 -6.12 -6.89 -5.37
N ARG A 48 -7.11 -6.21 -5.95
CA ARG A 48 -8.51 -6.34 -5.55
C ARG A 48 -8.99 -7.79 -5.68
N GLU A 49 -8.76 -8.42 -6.83
CA GLU A 49 -9.15 -9.81 -7.05
C GLU A 49 -8.40 -10.78 -6.13
N ALA A 50 -7.11 -10.58 -5.93
CA ALA A 50 -6.30 -11.38 -5.03
C ALA A 50 -6.82 -11.32 -3.58
N LEU A 51 -7.24 -10.15 -3.10
CA LEU A 51 -7.80 -9.98 -1.76
C LEU A 51 -9.18 -10.63 -1.63
N LEU A 52 -10.05 -10.45 -2.63
CA LEU A 52 -11.39 -11.04 -2.63
C LEU A 52 -11.36 -12.57 -2.69
N ALA A 53 -10.42 -13.14 -3.44
CA ALA A 53 -10.25 -14.59 -3.55
C ALA A 53 -9.52 -15.22 -2.36
N SER A 54 -8.81 -14.42 -1.55
CA SER A 54 -7.97 -14.93 -0.47
C SER A 54 -8.77 -15.33 0.76
N VAL A 55 -8.44 -16.49 1.33
CA VAL A 55 -8.98 -16.93 2.62
C VAL A 55 -8.47 -16.05 3.78
N THR A 56 -7.26 -15.51 3.71
CA THR A 56 -6.66 -14.71 4.78
C THR A 56 -6.62 -13.22 4.50
N GLY A 57 -6.51 -12.81 3.24
CA GLY A 57 -6.48 -11.41 2.82
C GLY A 57 -5.26 -10.61 3.29
N ILE A 58 -4.16 -11.25 3.68
CA ILE A 58 -2.99 -10.55 4.22
C ILE A 58 -2.23 -9.82 3.10
N ILE A 59 -2.12 -8.50 3.22
CA ILE A 59 -1.19 -7.66 2.48
C ILE A 59 0.07 -7.52 3.34
N ALA A 60 1.12 -8.28 3.00
CA ALA A 60 2.36 -8.27 3.77
C ALA A 60 3.25 -7.10 3.36
N GLU A 61 3.56 -6.21 4.32
CA GLU A 61 4.28 -4.97 4.07
C GLU A 61 5.78 -5.12 4.32
N PHE A 62 6.59 -4.80 3.31
CA PHE A 62 8.02 -4.61 3.44
C PHE A 62 8.29 -3.15 3.84
N LYS A 63 8.68 -2.96 5.11
CA LYS A 63 8.94 -1.66 5.71
C LYS A 63 10.15 -1.71 6.64
N ARG A 64 11.22 -1.03 6.27
CA ARG A 64 12.49 -1.03 7.02
C ARG A 64 12.52 0.00 8.14
N LYS A 65 11.81 1.12 7.98
CA LYS A 65 11.83 2.28 8.89
C LYS A 65 10.41 2.88 8.98
N SER A 66 10.13 3.61 10.06
CA SER A 66 8.94 4.45 10.15
C SER A 66 9.21 5.70 11.00
N PRO A 67 8.47 6.82 10.82
CA PRO A 67 8.64 8.03 11.63
C PRO A 67 8.48 7.78 13.13
N SER A 68 7.55 6.90 13.52
CA SER A 68 7.24 6.63 14.94
C SER A 68 8.21 5.65 15.62
N LYS A 69 8.94 4.82 14.87
CA LYS A 69 9.80 3.74 15.42
C LYS A 69 11.27 3.86 15.02
N GLY A 70 11.59 4.72 14.04
CA GLY A 70 12.91 4.69 13.43
C GLY A 70 13.13 3.41 12.62
N TRP A 71 14.34 2.86 12.64
CA TRP A 71 14.65 1.60 11.96
C TRP A 71 13.98 0.40 12.67
N ILE A 72 13.16 -0.33 11.93
CA ILE A 72 12.49 -1.55 12.36
C ILE A 72 13.37 -2.77 12.03
N ASN A 73 13.85 -2.82 10.77
CA ASN A 73 14.77 -3.85 10.29
C ASN A 73 15.66 -3.26 9.20
N LYS A 74 16.82 -2.72 9.60
CA LYS A 74 17.73 -1.99 8.69
C LYS A 74 18.38 -2.90 7.66
N ASP A 75 18.59 -4.17 7.99
CA ASP A 75 19.32 -5.13 7.18
C ASP A 75 18.41 -6.00 6.29
N ALA A 76 17.07 -5.82 6.40
CA ALA A 76 16.12 -6.52 5.56
C ALA A 76 16.31 -6.16 4.08
N LYS A 77 16.27 -7.18 3.23
CA LYS A 77 16.52 -7.08 1.79
C LYS A 77 15.23 -7.21 1.00
N ALA A 78 15.07 -6.36 -0.01
CA ALA A 78 13.88 -6.30 -0.86
C ALA A 78 13.80 -7.44 -1.90
N ASP A 79 14.91 -8.08 -2.20
CA ASP A 79 15.00 -9.30 -3.02
C ASP A 79 14.73 -10.60 -2.23
N VAL A 80 14.63 -10.52 -0.89
CA VAL A 80 14.47 -11.69 -0.03
C VAL A 80 13.11 -11.69 0.68
N VAL A 81 12.81 -10.64 1.45
CA VAL A 81 11.62 -10.63 2.33
C VAL A 81 10.30 -10.66 1.55
N PRO A 82 10.11 -9.90 0.46
CA PRO A 82 8.88 -9.98 -0.34
C PRO A 82 8.65 -11.36 -0.96
N LEU A 83 9.71 -12.03 -1.42
CA LEU A 83 9.61 -13.39 -1.93
C LEU A 83 9.21 -14.37 -0.82
N GLN A 84 9.81 -14.27 0.36
CA GLN A 84 9.39 -15.06 1.53
C GLN A 84 7.92 -14.83 1.89
N TYR A 85 7.41 -13.60 1.79
CA TYR A 85 6.00 -13.32 2.01
C TYR A 85 5.10 -14.03 1.00
N GLN A 86 5.48 -14.02 -0.27
CA GLN A 86 4.76 -14.77 -1.31
C GLN A 86 4.76 -16.27 -1.03
N GLU A 87 5.91 -16.86 -0.75
CA GLU A 87 6.07 -18.29 -0.46
C GLU A 87 5.31 -18.75 0.78
N ASN A 88 5.07 -17.84 1.72
CA ASN A 88 4.35 -18.11 2.97
C ASN A 88 2.89 -17.66 2.96
N GLY A 89 2.32 -17.34 1.79
CA GLY A 89 0.88 -17.24 1.57
C GLY A 89 0.30 -15.84 1.76
N ALA A 90 1.08 -14.76 1.60
CA ALA A 90 0.51 -13.43 1.43
C ALA A 90 -0.44 -13.42 0.23
N ALA A 91 -1.53 -12.66 0.32
CA ALA A 91 -2.45 -12.44 -0.80
C ALA A 91 -1.91 -11.34 -1.75
N ALA A 92 -1.23 -10.35 -1.17
CA ALA A 92 -0.63 -9.23 -1.87
C ALA A 92 0.55 -8.70 -1.05
N LEU A 93 1.35 -7.83 -1.66
CA LEU A 93 2.47 -7.17 -1.01
C LEU A 93 2.25 -5.66 -0.97
N SER A 94 2.80 -5.01 0.05
CA SER A 94 2.97 -3.56 0.14
C SER A 94 4.45 -3.25 0.30
N ILE A 95 5.02 -2.38 -0.54
CA ILE A 95 6.44 -2.04 -0.46
C ILE A 95 6.58 -0.53 -0.30
N LEU A 96 7.20 -0.12 0.81
CA LEU A 96 7.49 1.30 1.08
C LEU A 96 8.54 1.81 0.10
N THR A 97 8.20 2.88 -0.61
CA THR A 97 9.10 3.54 -1.58
C THR A 97 9.47 4.97 -1.19
N ASP A 98 8.93 5.50 -0.09
CA ASP A 98 9.36 6.79 0.46
C ASP A 98 10.73 6.66 1.14
N THR A 99 11.70 7.47 0.68
CA THR A 99 13.09 7.39 1.13
C THR A 99 13.29 8.08 2.47
N ASN A 100 12.83 9.31 2.61
CA ASN A 100 13.18 10.17 3.74
C ASN A 100 12.60 9.66 5.06
N TYR A 101 11.33 9.31 5.07
CA TYR A 101 10.60 8.94 6.28
C TYR A 101 10.57 7.44 6.53
N PHE A 102 10.59 6.61 5.46
CA PHE A 102 10.44 5.17 5.57
C PHE A 102 11.66 4.36 5.11
N GLY A 103 12.70 5.02 4.58
CA GLY A 103 13.91 4.35 4.10
C GLY A 103 13.65 3.38 2.95
N GLY A 104 12.62 3.70 2.15
CA GLY A 104 12.21 2.95 0.97
C GLY A 104 12.80 3.52 -0.31
N TYR A 105 12.68 2.77 -1.40
CA TYR A 105 13.12 3.15 -2.74
C TYR A 105 12.23 2.45 -3.77
N ASP A 106 12.01 3.07 -4.93
CA ASP A 106 11.26 2.47 -6.04
C ASP A 106 11.87 1.15 -6.50
N GLU A 107 13.21 1.06 -6.48
CA GLU A 107 13.98 -0.13 -6.82
C GLU A 107 13.65 -1.35 -5.95
N TYR A 108 13.08 -1.17 -4.77
CA TYR A 108 12.68 -2.30 -3.93
C TYR A 108 11.57 -3.15 -4.57
N ILE A 109 10.67 -2.51 -5.34
CA ILE A 109 9.66 -3.23 -6.12
C ILE A 109 10.34 -3.98 -7.27
N MET A 110 11.31 -3.35 -7.96
CA MET A 110 12.07 -3.98 -9.04
C MET A 110 12.82 -5.21 -8.52
N TYR A 111 13.55 -5.09 -7.40
CA TYR A 111 14.27 -6.22 -6.78
C TYR A 111 13.33 -7.35 -6.36
N ALA A 112 12.16 -7.02 -5.84
CA ALA A 112 11.14 -8.03 -5.53
C ALA A 112 10.67 -8.76 -6.81
N ARG A 113 10.42 -8.03 -7.90
CA ARG A 113 10.04 -8.64 -9.20
C ARG A 113 11.16 -9.52 -9.77
N GLU A 114 12.39 -9.03 -9.75
CA GLU A 114 13.58 -9.76 -10.22
C GLU A 114 13.83 -11.05 -9.41
N SER A 115 13.50 -11.06 -8.11
CA SER A 115 13.59 -12.25 -7.27
C SER A 115 12.50 -13.30 -7.53
N GLY A 116 11.50 -13.00 -8.38
CA GLY A 116 10.44 -13.94 -8.75
C GLY A 116 9.08 -13.67 -8.08
N VAL A 117 8.88 -12.50 -7.48
CA VAL A 117 7.57 -12.11 -6.95
C VAL A 117 6.58 -11.85 -8.08
N THR A 118 5.48 -12.60 -8.09
CA THR A 118 4.37 -12.50 -9.04
C THR A 118 3.09 -11.92 -8.43
N LEU A 119 2.98 -11.89 -7.10
CA LEU A 119 1.85 -11.29 -6.40
C LEU A 119 1.65 -9.81 -6.76
N PRO A 120 0.42 -9.28 -6.66
CA PRO A 120 0.20 -7.85 -6.80
C PRO A 120 0.96 -7.08 -5.72
N ILE A 121 1.59 -5.97 -6.12
CA ILE A 121 2.39 -5.10 -5.25
C ILE A 121 1.78 -3.71 -5.20
N LEU A 122 1.50 -3.23 -4.00
CA LEU A 122 1.12 -1.86 -3.70
C LEU A 122 2.38 -0.96 -3.64
N TYR A 123 2.41 0.07 -4.46
CA TYR A 123 3.36 1.19 -4.35
C TYR A 123 2.96 2.05 -3.16
N LYS A 124 3.64 1.86 -2.04
CA LYS A 124 3.31 2.52 -0.77
C LYS A 124 4.15 3.80 -0.63
N ASN A 125 3.59 4.90 -1.09
CA ASN A 125 4.19 6.24 -1.06
C ASN A 125 3.11 7.29 -0.78
N PHE A 126 3.49 8.54 -0.60
CA PHE A 126 2.59 9.69 -0.57
C PHE A 126 2.43 10.21 -2.00
N VAL A 127 1.48 9.65 -2.73
CA VAL A 127 1.24 10.01 -4.13
C VAL A 127 0.40 11.28 -4.20
N ILE A 128 0.97 12.32 -4.81
CA ILE A 128 0.35 13.65 -4.99
C ILE A 128 0.42 14.16 -6.43
N ASP A 129 1.13 13.45 -7.30
CA ASP A 129 1.40 13.86 -8.67
C ASP A 129 1.43 12.64 -9.62
N GLU A 130 1.01 12.83 -10.89
CA GLU A 130 1.02 11.78 -11.91
C GLU A 130 2.42 11.24 -12.22
N TYR A 131 3.45 12.04 -11.98
CA TYR A 131 4.83 11.59 -12.10
C TYR A 131 5.10 10.33 -11.26
N GLN A 132 4.55 10.27 -10.04
CA GLN A 132 4.68 9.11 -9.16
C GLN A 132 3.91 7.88 -9.66
N LEU A 133 2.83 8.08 -10.42
CA LEU A 133 2.13 6.97 -11.08
C LEU A 133 3.01 6.36 -12.18
N LEU A 134 3.76 7.18 -12.92
CA LEU A 134 4.74 6.69 -13.89
C LEU A 134 5.89 5.94 -13.20
N GLN A 135 6.38 6.45 -12.05
CA GLN A 135 7.38 5.74 -11.23
C GLN A 135 6.83 4.37 -10.75
N ALA A 136 5.59 4.32 -10.30
CA ALA A 136 4.94 3.08 -9.88
C ALA A 136 4.83 2.04 -11.01
N VAL A 137 4.47 2.48 -12.22
CA VAL A 137 4.46 1.61 -13.41
C VAL A 137 5.86 1.09 -13.70
N HIS A 138 6.84 1.98 -13.76
CA HIS A 138 8.23 1.65 -14.08
C HIS A 138 8.85 0.68 -13.06
N SER A 139 8.51 0.84 -11.79
CA SER A 139 8.97 -0.10 -10.75
C SER A 139 8.33 -1.49 -10.82
N GLY A 140 7.19 -1.64 -11.53
CA GLY A 140 6.46 -2.92 -11.63
C GLY A 140 5.35 -3.10 -10.59
N ALA A 141 4.85 -2.01 -9.99
CA ALA A 141 3.72 -2.04 -9.07
C ALA A 141 2.40 -2.42 -9.78
N SER A 142 1.46 -2.98 -9.04
CA SER A 142 0.11 -3.33 -9.52
C SER A 142 -0.94 -2.31 -9.06
N ALA A 143 -0.70 -1.69 -7.93
CA ALA A 143 -1.60 -0.71 -7.32
C ALA A 143 -0.81 0.43 -6.69
N VAL A 144 -1.47 1.56 -6.48
CA VAL A 144 -0.93 2.73 -5.77
C VAL A 144 -1.79 3.09 -4.58
N LEU A 145 -1.14 3.68 -3.55
CA LEU A 145 -1.83 4.28 -2.42
C LEU A 145 -2.18 5.73 -2.74
N LEU A 146 -3.44 6.11 -2.56
CA LEU A 146 -3.85 7.50 -2.43
C LEU A 146 -4.38 7.72 -1.01
N ILE A 147 -4.02 8.84 -0.40
CA ILE A 147 -4.40 9.17 0.98
C ILE A 147 -5.34 10.38 0.95
N ALA A 148 -6.60 10.19 1.32
CA ALA A 148 -7.60 11.26 1.30
C ALA A 148 -7.14 12.52 2.05
N ALA A 149 -6.52 12.35 3.21
CA ALA A 149 -6.00 13.46 4.01
C ALA A 149 -4.81 14.23 3.37
N CYS A 150 -4.20 13.72 2.28
CA CYS A 150 -3.09 14.37 1.58
C CYS A 150 -3.53 15.14 0.32
N LEU A 151 -4.76 14.98 -0.12
CA LEU A 151 -5.22 15.39 -1.45
C LEU A 151 -6.53 16.15 -1.34
N GLU A 152 -6.66 17.21 -2.13
CA GLU A 152 -7.99 17.76 -2.42
C GLU A 152 -8.80 16.75 -3.24
N LYS A 153 -10.12 16.70 -3.06
CA LYS A 153 -10.99 15.68 -3.64
C LYS A 153 -10.92 15.61 -5.16
N ASP A 154 -10.94 16.76 -5.84
CA ASP A 154 -10.82 16.84 -7.30
C ASP A 154 -9.46 16.30 -7.77
N ARG A 155 -8.40 16.59 -7.00
CA ARG A 155 -7.07 16.06 -7.31
C ARG A 155 -7.00 14.55 -7.13
N CYS A 156 -7.61 14.02 -6.08
CA CYS A 156 -7.72 12.58 -5.83
C CYS A 156 -8.44 11.90 -7.00
N GLN A 157 -9.56 12.45 -7.47
CA GLN A 157 -10.29 11.93 -8.63
C GLN A 157 -9.43 11.90 -9.89
N GLN A 158 -8.67 12.97 -10.17
CA GLN A 158 -7.76 13.03 -11.32
C GLN A 158 -6.68 11.93 -11.24
N LEU A 159 -6.10 11.71 -10.04
CA LEU A 159 -5.09 10.69 -9.84
C LEU A 159 -5.66 9.26 -9.95
N ILE A 160 -6.90 9.01 -9.49
CA ILE A 160 -7.59 7.72 -9.71
C ILE A 160 -7.74 7.46 -11.21
N GLN A 161 -8.26 8.44 -11.96
CA GLN A 161 -8.44 8.30 -13.42
C GLN A 161 -7.10 8.07 -14.14
N ALA A 162 -6.06 8.82 -13.78
CA ALA A 162 -4.72 8.65 -14.35
C ALA A 162 -4.11 7.28 -13.99
N ALA A 163 -4.30 6.79 -12.77
CA ALA A 163 -3.85 5.47 -12.35
C ALA A 163 -4.52 4.36 -13.19
N HIS A 164 -5.83 4.43 -13.38
CA HIS A 164 -6.57 3.48 -14.21
C HIS A 164 -6.12 3.48 -15.67
N GLN A 165 -5.81 4.66 -16.26
CA GLN A 165 -5.24 4.73 -17.60
C GLN A 165 -3.87 4.04 -17.71
N LEU A 166 -3.12 4.01 -16.61
CA LEU A 166 -1.84 3.33 -16.49
C LEU A 166 -1.96 1.87 -16.00
N LYS A 167 -3.18 1.32 -15.93
CA LYS A 167 -3.47 -0.02 -15.41
C LYS A 167 -2.95 -0.26 -14.00
N LEU A 168 -3.01 0.76 -13.17
CA LEU A 168 -2.77 0.69 -11.74
C LEU A 168 -4.12 0.70 -11.02
N GLU A 169 -4.32 -0.25 -10.11
CA GLU A 169 -5.41 -0.18 -9.15
C GLU A 169 -5.11 0.84 -8.06
N VAL A 170 -6.14 1.34 -7.39
CA VAL A 170 -6.02 2.34 -6.33
C VAL A 170 -6.54 1.81 -5.01
N LEU A 171 -5.69 1.84 -3.97
CA LEU A 171 -6.10 1.76 -2.58
C LEU A 171 -6.25 3.17 -2.04
N LEU A 172 -7.49 3.60 -1.76
CA LEU A 172 -7.78 4.90 -1.17
C LEU A 172 -7.85 4.79 0.35
N GLU A 173 -6.86 5.36 1.03
CA GLU A 173 -6.72 5.35 2.49
C GLU A 173 -7.51 6.50 3.13
N MET A 174 -8.37 6.16 4.10
CA MET A 174 -9.21 7.07 4.89
C MET A 174 -8.97 6.85 6.38
N HIS A 175 -9.03 7.92 7.19
CA HIS A 175 -8.70 7.90 8.61
C HIS A 175 -9.88 8.25 9.52
N ASN A 176 -10.78 9.11 9.05
CA ASN A 176 -11.82 9.72 9.86
C ASN A 176 -13.10 9.98 9.04
N ASP A 177 -14.14 10.47 9.72
CA ASP A 177 -15.45 10.69 9.12
C ASP A 177 -15.47 11.67 7.93
N ARG A 178 -14.54 12.64 7.87
CA ARG A 178 -14.46 13.62 6.78
C ARG A 178 -13.92 12.99 5.50
N ASP A 179 -13.03 12.01 5.63
CA ASP A 179 -12.41 11.34 4.49
C ASP A 179 -13.43 10.49 3.71
N PHE A 180 -14.60 10.17 4.30
CA PHE A 180 -15.63 9.36 3.63
C PHE A 180 -16.33 10.07 2.47
N GLU A 181 -16.18 11.38 2.34
CA GLU A 181 -16.59 12.09 1.13
C GLU A 181 -15.85 11.61 -0.13
N TYR A 182 -14.65 11.03 0.05
CA TYR A 182 -13.85 10.46 -1.02
C TYR A 182 -14.32 9.06 -1.44
N ALA A 183 -15.17 8.39 -0.66
CA ALA A 183 -15.65 7.04 -1.00
C ALA A 183 -16.49 7.03 -2.30
N GLU A 184 -17.11 8.14 -2.69
CA GLU A 184 -17.85 8.28 -3.94
C GLU A 184 -16.96 8.34 -5.20
N LEU A 185 -15.61 8.46 -5.03
CA LEU A 185 -14.66 8.47 -6.13
C LEU A 185 -14.40 7.08 -6.73
N GLU A 186 -15.03 6.05 -6.18
CA GLU A 186 -15.01 4.66 -6.67
C GLU A 186 -13.61 4.09 -6.92
N PRO A 187 -12.71 4.10 -5.91
CA PRO A 187 -11.43 3.42 -6.00
C PRO A 187 -11.63 1.90 -6.07
N ASP A 188 -10.60 1.15 -6.45
CA ASP A 188 -10.63 -0.31 -6.50
C ASP A 188 -10.71 -0.94 -5.11
N MET A 189 -10.05 -0.33 -4.13
CA MET A 189 -9.98 -0.77 -2.73
C MET A 189 -10.14 0.40 -1.78
N TYR A 190 -10.86 0.17 -0.68
CA TYR A 190 -11.18 1.17 0.34
C TYR A 190 -10.42 0.86 1.63
N GLY A 191 -9.41 1.66 1.93
CA GLY A 191 -8.55 1.51 3.11
C GLY A 191 -9.08 2.28 4.31
N ILE A 192 -9.15 1.64 5.47
CA ILE A 192 -9.35 2.30 6.76
C ILE A 192 -8.06 2.17 7.56
N ASN A 193 -7.36 3.30 7.77
CA ASN A 193 -6.17 3.32 8.57
C ASN A 193 -6.50 3.60 10.04
N ASN A 194 -6.23 2.62 10.90
CA ASN A 194 -6.47 2.68 12.34
C ASN A 194 -5.49 3.59 13.08
N ARG A 195 -4.42 4.05 12.43
CA ARG A 195 -3.44 4.96 13.02
C ARG A 195 -3.83 6.40 12.78
N ASN A 196 -3.98 7.16 13.84
CA ASN A 196 -4.08 8.61 13.75
C ASN A 196 -2.72 9.19 13.36
N LEU A 197 -2.66 9.93 12.25
CA LEU A 197 -1.40 10.43 11.68
C LEU A 197 -0.77 11.56 12.51
N GLY A 198 -1.58 12.32 13.27
CA GLY A 198 -1.08 13.40 14.13
C GLY A 198 -0.55 12.93 15.48
N THR A 199 -1.19 11.90 16.07
CA THR A 199 -0.84 11.40 17.43
C THR A 199 -0.10 10.07 17.43
N PHE A 200 -0.06 9.35 16.29
CA PHE A 200 0.42 7.98 16.14
C PHE A 200 -0.31 6.93 16.98
N VAL A 201 -1.40 7.30 17.66
CA VAL A 201 -2.26 6.36 18.37
C VAL A 201 -2.96 5.45 17.36
N THR A 202 -2.97 4.16 17.62
CA THR A 202 -3.59 3.15 16.76
C THR A 202 -4.74 2.48 17.49
N GLN A 203 -5.94 2.50 16.90
CA GLN A 203 -7.17 1.96 17.47
C GLN A 203 -7.91 1.14 16.40
N VAL A 204 -7.86 -0.19 16.50
CA VAL A 204 -8.47 -1.10 15.51
C VAL A 204 -9.99 -0.96 15.49
N GLU A 205 -10.58 -0.51 16.59
CA GLU A 205 -12.01 -0.16 16.72
C GLU A 205 -12.47 0.84 15.64
N ASN A 206 -11.55 1.63 15.10
CA ASN A 206 -11.84 2.57 14.01
C ASN A 206 -12.31 1.83 12.75
N SER A 207 -11.68 0.71 12.40
CA SER A 207 -12.13 -0.13 11.28
C SER A 207 -13.56 -0.64 11.49
N PHE A 208 -13.90 -1.12 12.69
CA PHE A 208 -15.26 -1.59 12.99
C PHE A 208 -16.28 -0.46 12.90
N ARG A 209 -15.99 0.69 13.48
CA ARG A 209 -16.88 1.85 13.49
C ARG A 209 -17.15 2.41 12.09
N LEU A 210 -16.14 2.41 11.23
CA LEU A 210 -16.19 3.02 9.90
C LEU A 210 -16.60 2.05 8.79
N ALA A 211 -16.62 0.74 9.06
CA ALA A 211 -16.96 -0.29 8.08
C ALA A 211 -18.36 -0.09 7.45
N GLU A 212 -19.33 0.35 8.27
CA GLU A 212 -20.73 0.56 7.86
C GLU A 212 -20.91 1.80 6.96
N LYS A 213 -19.92 2.72 6.94
CA LYS A 213 -19.97 3.94 6.11
C LYS A 213 -19.50 3.70 4.68
N LEU A 214 -18.82 2.60 4.44
CA LEU A 214 -18.37 2.21 3.12
C LEU A 214 -19.51 1.53 2.34
N PRO A 215 -19.56 1.67 1.01
CA PRO A 215 -20.54 0.99 0.19
C PRO A 215 -20.54 -0.53 0.43
N GLU A 216 -21.67 -1.17 0.20
CA GLU A 216 -21.76 -2.64 0.26
C GLU A 216 -21.03 -3.28 -0.92
N GLY A 217 -20.43 -4.46 -0.68
CA GLY A 217 -19.78 -5.26 -1.72
C GLY A 217 -18.44 -4.74 -2.23
N VAL A 218 -17.91 -3.64 -1.65
CA VAL A 218 -16.59 -3.12 -2.03
C VAL A 218 -15.46 -3.86 -1.33
N CYS A 219 -14.27 -3.80 -1.92
CA CYS A 219 -13.05 -4.38 -1.31
C CYS A 219 -12.55 -3.48 -0.18
N LYS A 220 -12.82 -3.87 1.08
CA LYS A 220 -12.41 -3.13 2.29
C LYS A 220 -11.08 -3.63 2.81
N VAL A 221 -10.15 -2.71 3.09
CA VAL A 221 -8.82 -3.00 3.65
C VAL A 221 -8.66 -2.32 5.00
N SER A 222 -8.29 -3.08 6.03
CA SER A 222 -7.92 -2.53 7.35
C SER A 222 -6.41 -2.41 7.46
N GLU A 223 -5.93 -1.25 7.90
CA GLU A 223 -4.52 -0.92 7.98
C GLU A 223 -4.12 -0.48 9.39
N SER A 224 -2.92 -0.84 9.80
CA SER A 224 -2.33 -0.51 11.10
C SER A 224 -2.97 -1.21 12.33
N GLY A 225 -2.14 -1.56 13.29
CA GLY A 225 -2.57 -2.13 14.58
C GLY A 225 -2.98 -3.58 14.57
N LEU A 226 -2.96 -4.24 13.44
CA LEU A 226 -3.31 -5.64 13.31
C LEU A 226 -2.14 -6.52 13.78
N SER A 227 -2.42 -7.50 14.66
CA SER A 227 -1.36 -8.33 15.24
C SER A 227 -1.78 -9.78 15.55
N ASN A 228 -3.08 -10.11 15.47
CA ASN A 228 -3.57 -11.45 15.83
C ASN A 228 -4.71 -11.92 14.93
N ALA A 229 -4.90 -13.24 14.86
CA ALA A 229 -5.88 -13.89 14.01
C ALA A 229 -7.33 -13.57 14.40
N ALA A 230 -7.65 -13.46 15.68
CA ALA A 230 -9.01 -13.21 16.15
C ALA A 230 -9.53 -11.84 15.63
N THR A 231 -8.71 -10.80 15.75
CA THR A 231 -9.06 -9.47 15.20
C THR A 231 -9.32 -9.51 13.71
N ILE A 232 -8.50 -10.26 12.94
CA ILE A 232 -8.69 -10.40 11.48
C ILE A 232 -10.01 -11.08 11.17
N GLN A 233 -10.35 -12.15 11.90
CA GLN A 233 -11.61 -12.86 11.73
C GLN A 233 -12.82 -11.99 12.09
N ASP A 234 -12.73 -11.18 13.14
CA ASP A 234 -13.81 -10.27 13.53
C ASP A 234 -13.99 -9.15 12.48
N LEU A 235 -12.91 -8.62 11.94
CA LEU A 235 -12.98 -7.65 10.84
C LEU A 235 -13.58 -8.27 9.56
N ARG A 236 -13.32 -9.55 9.28
CA ARG A 236 -13.96 -10.25 8.16
C ARG A 236 -15.47 -10.33 8.30
N LYS A 237 -16.00 -10.53 9.51
CA LYS A 237 -17.44 -10.57 9.78
C LYS A 237 -18.15 -9.25 9.44
N VAL A 238 -17.42 -8.13 9.50
CA VAL A 238 -17.94 -6.80 9.11
C VAL A 238 -17.52 -6.38 7.69
N GLY A 239 -17.06 -7.34 6.87
CA GLY A 239 -16.87 -7.20 5.43
C GLY A 239 -15.47 -6.78 4.96
N PHE A 240 -14.47 -6.77 5.83
CA PHE A 240 -13.09 -6.58 5.38
C PHE A 240 -12.56 -7.83 4.66
N CYS A 241 -11.88 -7.61 3.53
CA CYS A 241 -11.22 -8.66 2.75
C CYS A 241 -9.70 -8.51 2.71
N GLY A 242 -9.16 -7.31 3.02
CA GLY A 242 -7.72 -7.03 3.04
C GLY A 242 -7.22 -6.57 4.42
N PHE A 243 -6.01 -6.99 4.80
CA PHE A 243 -5.39 -6.70 6.08
C PHE A 243 -3.91 -6.34 5.88
N LEU A 244 -3.59 -5.04 5.94
CA LEU A 244 -2.24 -4.54 5.71
C LEU A 244 -1.41 -4.60 6.99
N MET A 245 -0.38 -5.43 6.98
CA MET A 245 0.46 -5.72 8.14
C MET A 245 1.95 -5.71 7.77
N GLY A 246 2.73 -4.91 8.47
CA GLY A 246 4.19 -4.79 8.25
C GLY A 246 4.99 -4.92 9.54
N GLU A 247 4.82 -4.01 10.49
CA GLU A 247 5.62 -3.97 11.71
C GLU A 247 5.61 -5.30 12.47
N HIS A 248 4.47 -5.99 12.48
CA HIS A 248 4.32 -7.28 13.17
C HIS A 248 5.31 -8.33 12.64
N PHE A 249 5.56 -8.35 11.35
CA PHE A 249 6.49 -9.30 10.71
C PHE A 249 7.92 -8.76 10.71
N MET A 250 8.11 -7.52 10.28
CA MET A 250 9.42 -6.92 10.04
C MET A 250 10.30 -6.78 11.29
N LYS A 251 9.70 -6.75 12.49
CA LYS A 251 10.43 -6.72 13.77
C LYS A 251 11.01 -8.07 14.21
N THR A 252 10.70 -9.16 13.50
CA THR A 252 11.18 -10.51 13.80
C THR A 252 12.44 -10.83 12.99
N ASP A 253 13.21 -11.82 13.45
CA ASP A 253 14.40 -12.29 12.73
C ASP A 253 14.05 -12.96 11.39
N ASN A 254 12.84 -13.49 11.27
CA ASN A 254 12.33 -14.11 10.05
C ASN A 254 10.90 -13.66 9.75
N PRO A 255 10.76 -12.55 8.98
CA PRO A 255 9.46 -12.00 8.63
C PRO A 255 8.54 -12.99 7.88
N GLY A 256 9.10 -13.81 6.99
CA GLY A 256 8.33 -14.83 6.25
C GLY A 256 7.74 -15.90 7.16
N LEU A 257 8.51 -16.38 8.13
CA LEU A 257 8.02 -17.37 9.09
C LEU A 257 6.97 -16.76 10.03
N ALA A 258 7.15 -15.50 10.44
CA ALA A 258 6.17 -14.80 11.25
C ALA A 258 4.82 -14.66 10.53
N LEU A 259 4.84 -14.34 9.21
CA LEU A 259 3.65 -14.35 8.37
C LEU A 259 3.02 -15.75 8.30
N LYS A 260 3.81 -16.79 8.03
CA LYS A 260 3.31 -18.16 7.97
C LYS A 260 2.57 -18.56 9.24
N THR A 261 3.16 -18.29 10.40
CA THR A 261 2.55 -18.61 11.71
C THR A 261 1.19 -17.93 11.87
N LEU A 262 1.06 -16.67 11.47
CA LEU A 262 -0.23 -15.97 11.54
C LEU A 262 -1.25 -16.58 10.57
N ILE A 263 -0.86 -16.87 9.33
CA ILE A 263 -1.73 -17.49 8.32
C ILE A 263 -2.22 -18.86 8.77
N ASP A 264 -1.34 -19.69 9.31
CA ASP A 264 -1.71 -21.03 9.82
C ASP A 264 -2.70 -20.90 10.98
N THR A 265 -2.51 -19.91 11.87
CA THR A 265 -3.46 -19.61 12.95
C THR A 265 -4.82 -19.16 12.41
N ILE A 266 -4.87 -18.27 11.42
CA ILE A 266 -6.14 -17.81 10.83
C ILE A 266 -6.92 -18.98 10.20
N LYS A 267 -6.22 -19.93 9.57
CA LYS A 267 -6.85 -21.08 8.89
C LYS A 267 -7.37 -22.16 9.86
N THR A 268 -6.86 -22.20 11.08
CA THR A 268 -7.22 -23.23 12.07
C THR A 268 -8.27 -22.78 13.10
N THR A 269 -8.59 -21.51 13.12
CA THR A 269 -9.60 -20.91 14.01
C THR A 269 -10.88 -20.59 13.23
#